data_f925f68a19e9726b1ac9f2db3bdfe2e6
#
_entry.id   f925f68a19e9726b1ac9f2db3bdfe2e6
#
_cell.length_a   1.000
_cell.length_b   1.000
_cell.length_c   1.000
_cell.angle_alpha   90.00
_cell.angle_beta   90.00
_cell.angle_gamma   90.00
#
_symmetry.space_group_name_H-M   'P 1'
#
loop_
_entity.id
_entity.type
_entity.pdbx_description
1 polymer ?
#
loop_
_entity_poly.entity_id
_entity_poly.type
_entity_poly.pdbx_seq_one_letter_code
_entity_poly.pdbx_strand_id
1 'polypeptide(L)'
;ATGEPLSYANVFIKDSNIGGITNLDGYYVLTRVPADSGEIVVSIIGFAMVTQEFEIEASQNMRLDFRLQQTVLEGQAVDVFGEAQKMRQLVEPSRISLDLRTLQSAPAFIEPDLFRTVQLLPGVQTLNDFSSALYVRGSTPDQNLIMLDGITVYNPYHLGGIFSTFNTDAIKEADFHAGGFPARYGGRMGAILNVINREGNTEEIEGHANISLISSKVLLEGPLPKYKGLKGSWMIAGRRTYFDQFFNARSEDPTS
;
A
#
# COMPACT_ATOMS: atom_id res chain seq x y z
N ALA A 1 -12.78 -39.82 -5.56
CA ALA A 1 -13.58 -39.30 -4.45
C ALA A 1 -13.70 -40.42 -3.42
N THR A 2 -13.16 -40.24 -2.21
CA THR A 2 -13.10 -41.25 -1.13
C THR A 2 -14.47 -41.51 -0.49
N GLY A 3 -15.45 -40.62 -0.71
CA GLY A 3 -16.77 -40.71 -0.09
C GLY A 3 -16.79 -40.33 1.40
N GLU A 4 -15.70 -39.82 1.92
CA GLU A 4 -15.62 -39.35 3.32
C GLU A 4 -16.35 -38.02 3.51
N PRO A 5 -17.00 -37.85 4.67
CA PRO A 5 -17.67 -36.57 4.98
C PRO A 5 -16.66 -35.43 5.12
N LEU A 6 -16.98 -34.29 4.55
CA LEU A 6 -16.16 -33.08 4.65
C LEU A 6 -16.67 -32.18 5.78
N SER A 7 -15.86 -32.06 6.84
CA SER A 7 -16.11 -31.17 7.95
C SER A 7 -15.65 -29.74 7.65
N TYR A 8 -16.31 -28.76 8.20
CA TYR A 8 -15.99 -27.33 8.10
C TYR A 8 -16.07 -26.76 6.67
N ALA A 9 -16.84 -27.39 5.76
CA ALA A 9 -17.15 -26.78 4.48
C ALA A 9 -18.17 -25.65 4.65
N ASN A 10 -17.93 -24.54 3.99
CA ASN A 10 -18.89 -23.43 3.95
C ASN A 10 -20.01 -23.76 2.97
N VAL A 11 -21.25 -23.60 3.40
CA VAL A 11 -22.45 -23.79 2.61
C VAL A 11 -23.29 -22.52 2.72
N PHE A 12 -23.55 -21.84 1.62
CA PHE A 12 -24.29 -20.58 1.65
C PHE A 12 -25.13 -20.39 0.38
N ILE A 13 -26.19 -19.60 0.49
CA ILE A 13 -27.02 -19.19 -0.63
C ILE A 13 -26.42 -17.94 -1.24
N LYS A 14 -26.13 -18.01 -2.54
CA LYS A 14 -25.56 -16.90 -3.31
C LYS A 14 -26.46 -15.66 -3.21
N ASP A 15 -25.84 -14.49 -3.14
CA ASP A 15 -26.51 -13.19 -3.01
C ASP A 15 -27.42 -13.05 -1.77
N SER A 16 -27.20 -13.88 -0.73
CA SER A 16 -27.92 -13.81 0.53
C SER A 16 -26.98 -13.88 1.74
N ASN A 17 -27.50 -13.53 2.92
CA ASN A 17 -26.78 -13.68 4.18
C ASN A 17 -27.08 -15.03 4.88
N ILE A 18 -27.61 -16.02 4.15
CA ILE A 18 -27.97 -17.32 4.69
C ILE A 18 -26.87 -18.32 4.39
N GLY A 19 -26.23 -18.82 5.43
CA GLY A 19 -25.14 -19.77 5.31
C GLY A 19 -24.87 -20.52 6.60
N GLY A 20 -24.06 -21.56 6.49
CA GLY A 20 -23.63 -22.39 7.61
C GLY A 20 -22.34 -23.15 7.26
N ILE A 21 -21.87 -23.92 8.23
CA ILE A 21 -20.67 -24.75 8.09
C ILE A 21 -21.03 -26.18 8.39
N THR A 22 -20.46 -27.15 7.65
CA THR A 22 -20.65 -28.57 7.93
C THR A 22 -20.02 -28.98 9.26
N ASN A 23 -20.69 -29.85 10.01
CA ASN A 23 -20.14 -30.47 11.22
C ASN A 23 -19.09 -31.57 10.89
N LEU A 24 -18.62 -32.29 11.92
CA LEU A 24 -17.61 -33.37 11.76
C LEU A 24 -18.08 -34.52 10.85
N ASP A 25 -19.39 -34.75 10.77
CA ASP A 25 -20.00 -35.79 9.95
C ASP A 25 -20.42 -35.29 8.56
N GLY A 26 -20.04 -34.02 8.21
CA GLY A 26 -20.39 -33.40 6.93
C GLY A 26 -21.83 -32.89 6.82
N TYR A 27 -22.61 -32.88 7.91
CA TYR A 27 -23.98 -32.36 7.90
C TYR A 27 -23.99 -30.84 8.05
N TYR A 28 -24.95 -30.20 7.35
CA TYR A 28 -25.25 -28.78 7.46
C TYR A 28 -26.75 -28.56 7.55
N VAL A 29 -27.16 -27.43 8.09
CA VAL A 29 -28.56 -26.99 8.14
C VAL A 29 -28.59 -25.50 7.84
N LEU A 30 -29.37 -25.13 6.83
CA LEU A 30 -29.71 -23.74 6.54
C LEU A 30 -31.14 -23.49 6.99
N THR A 31 -31.37 -22.52 7.86
CA THR A 31 -32.68 -22.17 8.39
C THR A 31 -33.14 -20.84 7.78
N ARG A 32 -34.48 -20.66 7.73
CA ARG A 32 -35.11 -19.44 7.22
C ARG A 32 -34.79 -19.16 5.73
N VAL A 33 -34.66 -20.22 4.95
CA VAL A 33 -34.55 -20.09 3.50
C VAL A 33 -35.89 -19.56 2.97
N PRO A 34 -35.88 -18.43 2.23
CA PRO A 34 -37.11 -17.93 1.60
C PRO A 34 -37.67 -18.96 0.62
N ALA A 35 -39.02 -19.03 0.51
CA ALA A 35 -39.66 -19.83 -0.53
C ALA A 35 -39.41 -19.16 -1.89
N ASP A 36 -38.45 -19.66 -2.64
CA ASP A 36 -38.03 -19.19 -3.94
C ASP A 36 -37.01 -20.16 -4.56
N SER A 37 -36.52 -19.83 -5.73
CA SER A 37 -35.40 -20.48 -6.37
C SER A 37 -34.11 -19.71 -6.07
N GLY A 38 -32.98 -20.43 -6.01
CA GLY A 38 -31.68 -19.82 -5.77
C GLY A 38 -30.54 -20.77 -6.08
N GLU A 39 -29.32 -20.27 -5.90
CA GLU A 39 -28.10 -21.05 -6.03
C GLU A 39 -27.48 -21.28 -4.64
N ILE A 40 -27.23 -22.53 -4.31
CA ILE A 40 -26.46 -22.91 -3.12
C ILE A 40 -25.01 -23.19 -3.53
N VAL A 41 -24.10 -22.62 -2.78
CA VAL A 41 -22.65 -22.72 -3.04
C VAL A 41 -22.00 -23.45 -1.88
N VAL A 42 -21.17 -24.45 -2.22
CA VAL A 42 -20.36 -25.18 -1.24
C VAL A 42 -18.89 -25.01 -1.56
N SER A 43 -18.12 -24.59 -0.56
CA SER A 43 -16.70 -24.35 -0.71
C SER A 43 -15.91 -24.79 0.51
N ILE A 44 -14.73 -25.37 0.26
CA ILE A 44 -13.73 -25.72 1.27
C ILE A 44 -12.35 -25.68 0.62
N ILE A 45 -11.34 -25.30 1.37
CA ILE A 45 -9.95 -25.20 0.87
C ILE A 45 -9.47 -26.58 0.41
N GLY A 46 -8.89 -26.65 -0.78
CA GLY A 46 -8.38 -27.88 -1.38
C GLY A 46 -9.39 -28.67 -2.22
N PHE A 47 -10.61 -28.13 -2.39
CA PHE A 47 -11.64 -28.75 -3.23
C PHE A 47 -12.23 -27.74 -4.21
N ALA A 48 -12.70 -28.23 -5.36
CA ALA A 48 -13.41 -27.41 -6.31
C ALA A 48 -14.74 -26.96 -5.70
N MET A 49 -15.05 -25.68 -5.85
CA MET A 49 -16.32 -25.10 -5.45
C MET A 49 -17.45 -25.71 -6.27
N VAL A 50 -18.53 -26.07 -5.62
CA VAL A 50 -19.74 -26.64 -6.26
C VAL A 50 -20.89 -25.67 -6.06
N THR A 51 -21.58 -25.36 -7.15
CA THR A 51 -22.81 -24.54 -7.15
C THR A 51 -23.95 -25.39 -7.69
N GLN A 52 -25.09 -25.37 -7.04
CA GLN A 52 -26.28 -26.09 -7.44
C GLN A 52 -27.52 -25.22 -7.28
N GLU A 53 -28.36 -25.21 -8.29
CA GLU A 53 -29.66 -24.55 -8.22
C GLU A 53 -30.63 -25.34 -7.35
N PHE A 54 -31.50 -24.65 -6.62
CA PHE A 54 -32.58 -25.24 -5.84
C PHE A 54 -33.84 -24.40 -5.98
N GLU A 55 -34.97 -25.05 -5.81
CA GLU A 55 -36.29 -24.43 -5.71
C GLU A 55 -37.02 -25.02 -4.49
N ILE A 56 -37.52 -24.18 -3.60
CA ILE A 56 -38.13 -24.60 -2.36
C ILE A 56 -39.45 -23.85 -2.11
N GLU A 57 -40.52 -24.57 -1.77
CA GLU A 57 -41.80 -23.98 -1.41
C GLU A 57 -41.85 -23.62 0.09
N ALA A 58 -42.81 -22.77 0.45
CA ALA A 58 -43.00 -22.36 1.85
C ALA A 58 -43.26 -23.57 2.78
N SER A 59 -42.50 -23.65 3.89
CA SER A 59 -42.55 -24.75 4.87
C SER A 59 -42.09 -26.12 4.39
N GLN A 60 -41.42 -26.20 3.23
CA GLN A 60 -40.82 -27.41 2.74
C GLN A 60 -39.44 -27.62 3.37
N ASN A 61 -39.08 -28.89 3.64
CA ASN A 61 -37.74 -29.28 3.98
C ASN A 61 -37.09 -29.98 2.77
N MET A 62 -35.95 -29.49 2.35
CA MET A 62 -35.19 -30.04 1.23
C MET A 62 -33.89 -30.61 1.74
N ARG A 63 -33.45 -31.74 1.19
CA ARG A 63 -32.15 -32.32 1.43
C ARG A 63 -31.32 -32.26 0.15
N LEU A 64 -30.13 -31.65 0.25
CA LEU A 64 -29.17 -31.56 -0.84
C LEU A 64 -27.84 -32.15 -0.38
N ASP A 65 -27.32 -33.11 -1.13
CA ASP A 65 -26.05 -33.76 -0.86
C ASP A 65 -25.04 -33.32 -1.95
N PHE A 66 -23.88 -32.80 -1.54
CA PHE A 66 -22.84 -32.31 -2.44
C PHE A 66 -21.64 -33.27 -2.46
N ARG A 67 -21.07 -33.44 -3.63
CA ARG A 67 -19.80 -34.17 -3.80
C ARG A 67 -18.76 -33.23 -4.35
N LEU A 68 -17.77 -32.90 -3.54
CA LEU A 68 -16.68 -32.05 -3.92
C LEU A 68 -15.51 -32.88 -4.46
N GLN A 69 -14.90 -32.41 -5.54
CA GLN A 69 -13.70 -32.98 -6.08
C GLN A 69 -12.48 -32.28 -5.51
N GLN A 70 -11.50 -33.07 -5.05
CA GLN A 70 -10.24 -32.53 -4.62
C GLN A 70 -9.56 -31.83 -5.81
N THR A 71 -9.27 -30.58 -5.70
CA THR A 71 -8.53 -29.83 -6.70
C THR A 71 -7.22 -29.40 -6.07
N VAL A 72 -6.13 -29.69 -6.77
CA VAL A 72 -4.89 -28.99 -6.49
C VAL A 72 -5.12 -27.60 -7.05
N LEU A 73 -5.37 -26.65 -6.17
CA LEU A 73 -5.25 -25.25 -6.53
C LEU A 73 -3.78 -25.03 -6.90
N GLU A 74 -3.45 -25.19 -8.18
CA GLU A 74 -2.38 -24.41 -8.76
C GLU A 74 -2.82 -22.94 -8.73
N GLY A 75 -2.98 -22.42 -7.52
CA GLY A 75 -2.99 -21.00 -7.32
C GLY A 75 -1.61 -20.55 -7.81
N GLN A 76 -1.57 -19.60 -8.74
CA GLN A 76 -0.43 -18.70 -8.76
C GLN A 76 -0.21 -18.39 -7.29
N ALA A 77 0.94 -18.82 -6.77
CA ALA A 77 1.32 -18.45 -5.42
C ALA A 77 1.29 -16.93 -5.38
N VAL A 78 0.20 -16.37 -4.89
CA VAL A 78 0.24 -15.04 -4.34
C VAL A 78 1.09 -15.26 -3.11
N ASP A 79 2.39 -15.05 -3.28
CA ASP A 79 3.32 -14.92 -2.18
C ASP A 79 2.87 -13.73 -1.35
N VAL A 80 1.84 -13.93 -0.55
CA VAL A 80 1.54 -13.07 0.58
C VAL A 80 2.64 -13.39 1.59
N PHE A 81 3.84 -12.92 1.30
CA PHE A 81 4.84 -12.76 2.32
C PHE A 81 4.26 -11.75 3.31
N GLY A 82 3.62 -12.26 4.34
CA GLY A 82 3.20 -11.43 5.45
C GLY A 82 4.42 -10.63 5.92
N GLU A 83 4.22 -9.39 6.38
CA GLU A 83 5.29 -8.51 6.89
C GLU A 83 6.26 -9.23 7.84
N ALA A 84 5.75 -10.20 8.61
CA ALA A 84 6.56 -11.05 9.50
C ALA A 84 7.55 -11.96 8.75
N GLN A 85 7.27 -12.37 7.52
CA GLN A 85 8.14 -13.22 6.72
C GLN A 85 9.14 -12.37 5.94
N LYS A 86 8.76 -11.17 5.50
CA LYS A 86 9.68 -10.13 5.00
C LYS A 86 10.70 -9.74 6.08
N MET A 87 10.27 -9.53 7.33
CA MET A 87 11.17 -9.24 8.46
C MET A 87 12.15 -10.37 8.79
N ARG A 88 11.76 -11.65 8.59
CA ARG A 88 12.65 -12.79 8.87
C ARG A 88 13.70 -13.02 7.80
N GLN A 89 13.46 -12.61 6.56
CA GLN A 89 14.40 -12.77 5.45
C GLN A 89 15.41 -11.62 5.37
N LEU A 90 15.07 -10.46 5.91
CA LEU A 90 15.95 -9.30 5.95
C LEU A 90 16.59 -9.20 7.34
N VAL A 91 17.87 -9.56 7.45
CA VAL A 91 18.69 -9.34 8.66
C VAL A 91 19.00 -7.82 8.74
N GLU A 92 17.96 -7.00 8.83
CA GLU A 92 18.05 -5.55 8.87
C GLU A 92 17.27 -5.00 10.09
N PRO A 93 17.80 -5.16 11.31
CA PRO A 93 17.06 -4.88 12.54
C PRO A 93 16.68 -3.40 12.72
N SER A 94 17.23 -2.51 11.93
CA SER A 94 16.99 -1.06 12.02
C SER A 94 16.22 -0.47 10.84
N ARG A 95 15.63 -1.31 9.97
CA ARG A 95 14.85 -0.84 8.82
C ARG A 95 13.42 -0.53 9.26
N ILE A 96 12.96 0.66 8.91
CA ILE A 96 11.57 1.08 9.03
C ILE A 96 11.09 1.41 7.62
N SER A 97 10.08 0.71 7.14
CA SER A 97 9.47 0.99 5.83
C SER A 97 8.23 1.87 6.01
N LEU A 98 8.18 2.96 5.27
CA LEU A 98 7.09 3.93 5.23
C LEU A 98 6.38 3.79 3.89
N ASP A 99 5.18 3.28 3.90
CA ASP A 99 4.34 3.19 2.71
C ASP A 99 3.57 4.50 2.45
N LEU A 100 2.94 4.60 1.30
CA LEU A 100 2.17 5.79 0.89
C LEU A 100 1.08 6.15 1.92
N ARG A 101 0.40 5.14 2.50
CA ARG A 101 -0.67 5.37 3.48
C ARG A 101 -0.13 6.01 4.75
N THR A 102 0.99 5.51 5.25
CA THR A 102 1.69 6.06 6.40
C THR A 102 2.13 7.50 6.15
N LEU A 103 2.69 7.78 4.96
CA LEU A 103 3.11 9.13 4.57
C LEU A 103 1.94 10.11 4.50
N GLN A 104 0.79 9.69 3.98
CA GLN A 104 -0.40 10.53 3.85
C GLN A 104 -1.17 10.71 5.17
N SER A 105 -1.11 9.72 6.07
CA SER A 105 -1.79 9.78 7.38
C SER A 105 -0.96 10.46 8.48
N ALA A 106 0.33 10.68 8.25
CA ALA A 106 1.20 11.34 9.21
C ALA A 106 0.75 12.78 9.46
N PRO A 107 0.90 13.29 10.70
CA PRO A 107 0.63 14.69 10.99
C PRO A 107 1.45 15.60 10.08
N ALA A 108 0.78 16.45 9.33
CA ALA A 108 1.41 17.36 8.39
C ALA A 108 1.43 18.78 8.94
N PHE A 109 2.54 19.51 8.77
CA PHE A 109 2.64 20.92 9.17
C PHE A 109 1.76 21.84 8.30
N ILE A 110 1.81 21.65 6.98
CA ILE A 110 0.95 22.32 6.00
C ILE A 110 0.51 21.32 4.93
N GLU A 111 1.42 20.46 4.53
CA GLU A 111 1.19 19.36 3.57
C GLU A 111 2.00 18.13 3.98
N PRO A 112 1.57 16.92 3.59
CA PRO A 112 2.34 15.70 3.81
C PRO A 112 3.74 15.83 3.21
N ASP A 113 4.77 15.56 4.04
CA ASP A 113 6.16 15.63 3.64
C ASP A 113 6.93 14.43 4.20
N LEU A 114 7.79 13.82 3.35
CA LEU A 114 8.54 12.63 3.70
C LEU A 114 9.45 12.85 4.90
N PHE A 115 10.21 13.95 4.92
CA PHE A 115 11.15 14.20 6.03
C PHE A 115 10.44 14.49 7.33
N ARG A 116 9.29 15.18 7.27
CA ARG A 116 8.46 15.40 8.45
C ARG A 116 7.94 14.08 9.02
N THR A 117 7.57 13.15 8.18
CA THR A 117 7.17 11.81 8.63
C THR A 117 8.35 11.05 9.24
N VAL A 118 9.54 11.12 8.63
CA VAL A 118 10.75 10.50 9.18
C VAL A 118 11.14 11.12 10.52
N GLN A 119 10.93 12.41 10.74
CA GLN A 119 11.18 13.09 12.02
C GLN A 119 10.33 12.56 13.17
N LEU A 120 9.20 11.89 12.90
CA LEU A 120 8.38 11.24 13.93
C LEU A 120 8.94 9.89 14.38
N LEU A 121 9.94 9.34 13.69
CA LEU A 121 10.51 8.03 13.99
C LEU A 121 11.47 8.07 15.19
N PRO A 122 11.56 6.98 15.97
CA PRO A 122 12.47 6.89 17.10
C PRO A 122 13.92 7.11 16.69
N GLY A 123 14.62 7.95 17.43
CA GLY A 123 16.04 8.23 17.20
C GLY A 123 16.31 9.32 16.17
N VAL A 124 15.29 9.95 15.61
CA VAL A 124 15.40 11.13 14.78
C VAL A 124 15.08 12.38 15.61
N GLN A 125 15.93 13.38 15.53
CA GLN A 125 15.78 14.63 16.25
C GLN A 125 15.61 15.80 15.29
N THR A 126 14.89 16.82 15.71
CA THR A 126 14.69 18.08 14.98
C THR A 126 15.31 19.22 15.76
N LEU A 127 15.90 20.19 15.08
CA LEU A 127 16.41 21.41 15.75
C LEU A 127 15.28 22.37 16.09
N ASN A 128 14.31 22.51 15.21
CA ASN A 128 13.14 23.39 15.35
C ASN A 128 12.03 22.96 14.39
N ASP A 129 10.85 23.51 14.58
CA ASP A 129 9.65 23.17 13.80
C ASP A 129 9.72 23.63 12.33
N PHE A 130 10.62 24.55 11.99
CA PHE A 130 10.81 25.06 10.63
C PHE A 130 11.94 24.38 9.86
N SER A 131 12.54 23.32 10.40
CA SER A 131 13.59 22.56 9.73
C SER A 131 13.17 21.12 9.47
N SER A 132 13.25 20.69 8.23
CA SER A 132 13.07 19.29 7.84
C SER A 132 14.36 18.48 7.93
N ALA A 133 15.45 19.05 8.44
CA ALA A 133 16.74 18.38 8.57
C ALA A 133 16.65 17.17 9.52
N LEU A 134 17.30 16.07 9.11
CA LEU A 134 17.26 14.80 9.83
C LEU A 134 18.55 14.63 10.66
N TYR A 135 18.43 14.74 11.97
CA TYR A 135 19.49 14.43 12.93
C TYR A 135 19.23 13.04 13.50
N VAL A 136 19.98 12.05 13.07
CA VAL A 136 19.70 10.66 13.40
C VAL A 136 20.76 10.13 14.34
N ARG A 137 20.36 9.75 15.57
CA ARG A 137 21.26 9.19 16.60
C ARG A 137 22.53 10.01 16.81
N GLY A 138 22.43 11.34 16.77
CA GLY A 138 23.55 12.26 16.95
C GLY A 138 24.36 12.56 15.69
N SER A 139 24.02 11.98 14.52
CA SER A 139 24.65 12.36 13.27
C SER A 139 24.05 13.65 12.70
N THR A 140 24.83 14.38 11.93
CA THR A 140 24.39 15.60 11.22
C THR A 140 23.71 15.24 9.89
N PRO A 141 22.86 16.13 9.34
CA PRO A 141 22.11 15.85 8.12
C PRO A 141 22.94 15.51 6.89
N ASP A 142 24.16 16.05 6.79
CA ASP A 142 25.13 15.78 5.72
C ASP A 142 25.71 14.37 5.78
N GLN A 143 25.63 13.70 6.93
CA GLN A 143 26.08 12.33 7.13
C GLN A 143 25.04 11.28 6.72
N ASN A 144 23.82 11.69 6.39
CA ASN A 144 22.79 10.79 5.92
C ASN A 144 22.92 10.54 4.41
N LEU A 145 22.66 9.30 4.00
CA LEU A 145 22.53 8.94 2.60
C LEU A 145 21.06 8.95 2.21
N ILE A 146 20.71 9.87 1.33
CA ILE A 146 19.35 9.99 0.81
C ILE A 146 19.37 9.63 -0.67
N MET A 147 18.52 8.68 -1.05
CA MET A 147 18.47 8.15 -2.40
C MET A 147 17.04 8.17 -2.93
N LEU A 148 16.91 8.34 -4.24
CA LEU A 148 15.68 8.18 -4.99
C LEU A 148 15.94 7.15 -6.09
N ASP A 149 15.23 6.04 -6.07
CA ASP A 149 15.39 4.91 -6.99
C ASP A 149 16.86 4.45 -7.13
N GLY A 150 17.61 4.44 -6.00
CA GLY A 150 19.01 4.07 -5.93
C GLY A 150 20.00 5.17 -6.33
N ILE A 151 19.53 6.35 -6.73
CA ILE A 151 20.37 7.50 -7.09
C ILE A 151 20.50 8.45 -5.89
N THR A 152 21.72 8.84 -5.55
CA THR A 152 21.98 9.75 -4.43
C THR A 152 21.44 11.16 -4.73
N VAL A 153 20.61 11.68 -3.83
CA VAL A 153 20.10 13.06 -3.85
C VAL A 153 20.97 13.92 -2.96
N TYR A 154 21.76 14.81 -3.56
CA TYR A 154 22.71 15.67 -2.83
C TYR A 154 22.03 16.78 -2.04
N ASN A 155 21.00 17.40 -2.62
CA ASN A 155 20.22 18.43 -1.95
C ASN A 155 18.76 18.01 -1.87
N PRO A 156 18.40 17.27 -0.83
CA PRO A 156 17.03 16.77 -0.66
C PRO A 156 16.07 17.79 -0.01
N TYR A 157 16.54 19.00 0.23
CA TYR A 157 15.80 20.06 0.91
C TYR A 157 15.23 21.07 -0.08
N HIS A 158 14.03 21.51 0.22
CA HIS A 158 13.32 22.55 -0.53
C HIS A 158 12.89 23.68 0.39
N LEU A 159 12.73 24.88 -0.17
CA LEU A 159 12.26 26.06 0.53
C LEU A 159 13.09 26.40 1.79
N GLY A 160 14.41 26.53 1.63
CA GLY A 160 15.29 26.85 2.76
C GLY A 160 15.37 25.77 3.84
N GLY A 161 15.00 24.52 3.52
CA GLY A 161 15.05 23.40 4.46
C GLY A 161 13.76 23.17 5.25
N ILE A 162 12.65 23.79 4.88
CA ILE A 162 11.36 23.58 5.55
C ILE A 162 10.70 22.27 5.11
N PHE A 163 10.84 21.90 3.83
CA PHE A 163 10.28 20.70 3.23
C PHE A 163 11.33 19.87 2.51
N SER A 164 10.99 18.62 2.24
CA SER A 164 11.75 17.78 1.33
C SER A 164 11.47 18.12 -0.15
N THR A 165 12.37 17.73 -1.05
CA THR A 165 12.16 17.85 -2.49
C THR A 165 11.26 16.76 -3.06
N PHE A 166 10.92 15.75 -2.26
CA PHE A 166 10.13 14.60 -2.69
C PHE A 166 8.65 14.94 -2.86
N ASN A 167 8.05 14.43 -3.93
CA ASN A 167 6.60 14.45 -4.10
C ASN A 167 6.01 13.18 -3.46
N THR A 168 5.36 13.32 -2.32
CA THR A 168 4.79 12.20 -1.56
C THR A 168 3.80 11.37 -2.36
N ASP A 169 3.09 11.98 -3.34
CA ASP A 169 2.10 11.27 -4.15
C ASP A 169 2.74 10.32 -5.17
N ALA A 170 4.02 10.55 -5.50
CA ALA A 170 4.80 9.71 -6.40
C ALA A 170 5.58 8.59 -5.68
N ILE A 171 5.60 8.58 -4.35
CA ILE A 171 6.35 7.60 -3.55
C ILE A 171 5.54 6.31 -3.41
N LYS A 172 6.16 5.16 -3.70
CA LYS A 172 5.64 3.84 -3.38
C LYS A 172 5.94 3.47 -1.93
N GLU A 173 7.20 3.57 -1.56
CA GLU A 173 7.71 3.27 -0.23
C GLU A 173 9.02 4.03 0.02
N ALA A 174 9.32 4.26 1.29
CA ALA A 174 10.59 4.82 1.71
C ALA A 174 11.16 3.98 2.84
N ASP A 175 12.36 3.44 2.63
CA ASP A 175 13.07 2.63 3.61
C ASP A 175 14.03 3.49 4.39
N PHE A 176 13.80 3.59 5.68
CA PHE A 176 14.67 4.32 6.60
C PHE A 176 15.47 3.35 7.47
N HIS A 177 16.79 3.54 7.49
CA HIS A 177 17.71 2.80 8.34
C HIS A 177 18.43 3.77 9.27
N ALA A 178 18.10 3.73 10.55
CA ALA A 178 18.73 4.58 11.56
C ALA A 178 20.13 4.09 11.98
N GLY A 179 20.67 3.05 11.36
CA GLY A 179 21.96 2.41 11.62
C GLY A 179 21.89 0.92 11.31
N GLY A 180 23.04 0.21 11.32
CA GLY A 180 23.09 -1.21 11.02
C GLY A 180 22.64 -1.56 9.59
N PHE A 181 22.92 -0.69 8.64
CA PHE A 181 22.53 -0.86 7.25
C PHE A 181 23.49 -1.81 6.50
N PRO A 182 22.99 -2.50 5.45
CA PRO A 182 23.80 -3.44 4.68
C PRO A 182 24.98 -2.78 3.97
N ALA A 183 26.02 -3.58 3.67
CA ALA A 183 27.24 -3.12 3.01
C ALA A 183 27.02 -2.53 1.59
N ARG A 184 25.85 -2.76 0.98
CA ARG A 184 25.50 -2.12 -0.30
C ARG A 184 25.36 -0.60 -0.21
N TYR A 185 25.12 -0.10 0.99
CA TYR A 185 25.06 1.34 1.25
C TYR A 185 26.40 1.82 1.78
N GLY A 186 27.03 2.78 1.10
CA GLY A 186 28.32 3.31 1.48
C GLY A 186 28.40 4.82 1.36
N GLY A 187 29.54 5.39 1.80
CA GLY A 187 29.86 6.81 1.63
C GLY A 187 29.21 7.75 2.66
N ARG A 188 28.37 7.25 3.57
CA ARG A 188 27.75 8.00 4.67
C ARG A 188 27.74 7.17 5.94
N MET A 189 27.74 7.83 7.10
CA MET A 189 27.87 7.17 8.41
C MET A 189 26.63 7.35 9.30
N GLY A 190 25.71 8.24 8.97
CA GLY A 190 24.53 8.54 9.74
C GLY A 190 23.39 7.53 9.48
N ALA A 191 22.41 7.94 8.75
CA ALA A 191 21.26 7.12 8.37
C ALA A 191 21.18 6.94 6.86
N ILE A 192 20.37 5.99 6.44
CA ILE A 192 20.02 5.77 5.03
C ILE A 192 18.53 6.01 4.88
N LEU A 193 18.14 6.79 3.89
CA LEU A 193 16.77 6.94 3.44
C LEU A 193 16.71 6.62 1.95
N ASN A 194 16.17 5.46 1.62
CA ASN A 194 15.99 5.01 0.25
C ASN A 194 14.53 5.16 -0.16
N VAL A 195 14.27 6.11 -1.04
CA VAL A 195 12.93 6.42 -1.54
C VAL A 195 12.73 5.71 -2.88
N ILE A 196 11.64 5.01 -3.01
CA ILE A 196 11.27 4.27 -4.22
C ILE A 196 9.99 4.87 -4.76
N ASN A 197 10.02 5.31 -6.01
CA ASN A 197 8.84 5.81 -6.68
C ASN A 197 7.90 4.67 -7.05
N ARG A 198 6.61 5.00 -7.13
CA ARG A 198 5.59 4.08 -7.64
C ARG A 198 5.67 3.99 -9.16
N GLU A 199 5.22 2.88 -9.67
CA GLU A 199 4.97 2.72 -11.10
C GLU A 199 3.62 3.37 -11.45
N GLY A 200 3.46 3.82 -12.69
CA GLY A 200 2.20 4.36 -13.17
C GLY A 200 1.12 3.28 -13.34
N ASN A 201 -0.13 3.70 -13.48
CA ASN A 201 -1.25 2.81 -13.73
C ASN A 201 -1.08 2.10 -15.08
N THR A 202 -1.23 0.77 -15.10
CA THR A 202 -1.09 -0.06 -16.31
C THR A 202 -2.42 -0.30 -17.04
N GLU A 203 -3.54 0.10 -16.45
CA GLU A 203 -4.89 -0.21 -16.96
C GLU A 203 -5.55 1.03 -17.57
N GLU A 204 -5.52 2.16 -16.87
CA GLU A 204 -6.20 3.37 -17.26
C GLU A 204 -5.38 4.64 -16.98
N ILE A 205 -5.77 5.75 -17.62
CA ILE A 205 -5.15 7.05 -17.38
C ILE A 205 -5.82 7.65 -16.15
N GLU A 206 -5.00 7.94 -15.14
CA GLU A 206 -5.44 8.60 -13.92
C GLU A 206 -4.66 9.90 -13.70
N GLY A 207 -5.29 10.83 -12.98
CA GLY A 207 -4.66 12.08 -12.61
C GLY A 207 -5.12 12.57 -11.24
N HIS A 208 -4.17 13.04 -10.46
CA HIS A 208 -4.41 13.68 -9.18
C HIS A 208 -3.85 15.09 -9.18
N ALA A 209 -4.63 16.05 -8.73
CA ALA A 209 -4.18 17.42 -8.50
C ALA A 209 -4.52 17.83 -7.07
N ASN A 210 -3.55 18.41 -6.39
CA ASN A 210 -3.72 18.94 -5.04
C ASN A 210 -3.22 20.40 -5.02
N ILE A 211 -4.03 21.30 -4.50
CA ILE A 211 -3.70 22.71 -4.36
C ILE A 211 -3.78 23.07 -2.88
N SER A 212 -2.67 23.47 -2.31
CA SER A 212 -2.56 23.99 -0.95
C SER A 212 -2.28 25.51 -0.95
N LEU A 213 -2.24 26.11 0.23
CA LEU A 213 -1.91 27.54 0.38
C LEU A 213 -0.51 27.89 -0.12
N ILE A 214 0.41 26.94 -0.16
CA ILE A 214 1.82 27.18 -0.46
C ILE A 214 2.32 26.44 -1.69
N SER A 215 1.59 25.44 -2.18
CA SER A 215 2.02 24.63 -3.33
C SER A 215 0.86 24.08 -4.14
N SER A 216 1.15 23.75 -5.40
CA SER A 216 0.33 22.87 -6.23
C SER A 216 1.12 21.64 -6.59
N LYS A 217 0.46 20.49 -6.56
CA LYS A 217 0.97 19.20 -6.99
C LYS A 217 0.09 18.64 -8.09
N VAL A 218 0.70 18.04 -9.09
CA VAL A 218 -0.01 17.33 -10.16
C VAL A 218 0.71 16.01 -10.37
N LEU A 219 -0.06 14.96 -10.51
CA LEU A 219 0.41 13.63 -10.89
C LEU A 219 -0.51 13.13 -11.99
N LEU A 220 0.08 12.66 -13.08
CA LEU A 220 -0.61 12.02 -14.20
C LEU A 220 0.08 10.69 -14.46
N GLU A 221 -0.70 9.65 -14.67
CA GLU A 221 -0.18 8.31 -14.92
C GLU A 221 -1.09 7.54 -15.88
N GLY A 222 -0.54 6.50 -16.51
CA GLY A 222 -1.32 5.68 -17.39
C GLY A 222 -0.52 4.60 -18.11
N PRO A 223 -1.21 3.73 -18.87
CA PRO A 223 -0.57 2.67 -19.64
C PRO A 223 0.23 3.23 -20.82
N LEU A 224 1.34 2.57 -21.13
CA LEU A 224 2.02 2.81 -22.39
C LEU A 224 1.15 2.34 -23.57
N PRO A 225 1.20 3.04 -24.71
CA PRO A 225 0.54 2.58 -25.93
C PRO A 225 0.96 1.14 -26.28
N LYS A 226 -0.01 0.29 -26.60
CA LYS A 226 0.24 -1.11 -26.97
C LYS A 226 1.08 -1.18 -28.24
N TYR A 227 2.38 -1.36 -28.10
CA TYR A 227 3.31 -1.53 -29.21
C TYR A 227 4.06 -2.85 -29.08
N LYS A 228 3.92 -3.75 -30.05
CA LYS A 228 4.62 -5.05 -30.14
C LYS A 228 4.61 -5.90 -28.86
N GLY A 229 3.48 -5.91 -28.11
CA GLY A 229 3.36 -6.73 -26.89
C GLY A 229 4.07 -6.18 -25.65
N LEU A 230 4.65 -4.99 -25.73
CA LEU A 230 5.20 -4.30 -24.57
C LEU A 230 4.08 -3.88 -23.62
N LYS A 231 4.19 -4.30 -22.37
CA LYS A 231 3.33 -3.85 -21.28
C LYS A 231 4.17 -2.94 -20.38
N GLY A 232 3.63 -1.80 -20.05
CA GLY A 232 4.28 -0.85 -19.15
C GLY A 232 3.36 0.32 -18.86
N SER A 233 3.81 1.21 -18.00
CA SER A 233 3.11 2.42 -17.61
C SER A 233 4.06 3.61 -17.64
N TRP A 234 3.49 4.80 -17.60
CA TRP A 234 4.21 6.05 -17.42
C TRP A 234 3.59 6.84 -16.27
N MET A 235 4.40 7.62 -15.60
CA MET A 235 3.99 8.54 -14.56
C MET A 235 4.74 9.84 -14.71
N ILE A 236 4.03 10.95 -14.58
CA ILE A 236 4.58 12.30 -14.56
C ILE A 236 4.06 12.98 -13.30
N ALA A 237 4.96 13.43 -12.45
CA ALA A 237 4.63 14.15 -11.23
C ALA A 237 5.35 15.50 -11.20
N GLY A 238 4.63 16.54 -10.81
CA GLY A 238 5.17 17.88 -10.67
C GLY A 238 4.69 18.56 -9.39
N ARG A 239 5.55 19.40 -8.81
CA ARG A 239 5.21 20.25 -7.66
C ARG A 239 5.71 21.66 -7.92
N ARG A 240 4.89 22.66 -7.65
CA ARG A 240 5.24 24.08 -7.67
C ARG A 240 4.88 24.70 -6.34
N THR A 241 5.83 25.37 -5.70
CA THR A 241 5.58 26.19 -4.51
C THR A 241 5.47 27.67 -4.91
N TYR A 242 4.64 28.42 -4.17
CA TYR A 242 4.36 29.84 -4.44
C TYR A 242 5.06 30.78 -3.46
N PHE A 243 5.92 30.27 -2.63
CA PHE A 243 6.53 31.04 -1.55
C PHE A 243 7.40 32.19 -2.06
N ASP A 244 7.99 32.03 -3.24
CA ASP A 244 8.72 33.06 -3.96
C ASP A 244 7.85 34.29 -4.28
N GLN A 245 6.58 34.11 -4.55
CA GLN A 245 5.66 35.19 -4.86
C GLN A 245 5.34 36.08 -3.63
N PHE A 246 5.31 35.49 -2.44
CA PHE A 246 5.11 36.24 -1.20
C PHE A 246 6.29 37.16 -0.88
N PHE A 247 7.52 36.73 -1.18
CA PHE A 247 8.70 37.57 -1.00
C PHE A 247 8.82 38.65 -2.05
N ASN A 248 8.52 38.35 -3.30
CA ASN A 248 8.58 39.34 -4.39
C ASN A 248 7.50 40.44 -4.22
N ALA A 249 6.29 40.07 -3.82
CA ALA A 249 5.23 41.06 -3.56
C ALA A 249 5.59 42.06 -2.46
N ARG A 250 6.44 41.67 -1.49
CA ARG A 250 6.88 42.56 -0.41
C ARG A 250 8.06 43.46 -0.81
N SER A 251 8.86 43.05 -1.82
CA SER A 251 9.99 43.83 -2.31
C SER A 251 9.57 44.91 -3.33
N GLU A 252 8.34 44.86 -3.84
CA GLU A 252 7.79 45.85 -4.78
C GLU A 252 7.01 46.99 -4.09
N ASP A 253 6.96 47.02 -2.75
CA ASP A 253 6.32 48.10 -2.02
C ASP A 253 7.30 49.30 -1.90
N PRO A 254 7.14 50.37 -2.70
CA PRO A 254 8.12 51.46 -2.80
C PRO A 254 8.02 52.49 -1.65
N THR A 255 7.40 52.10 -0.52
CA THR A 255 7.14 53.03 0.61
C THR A 255 7.74 52.55 1.93
N SER A 256 8.94 51.95 1.90
CA SER A 256 9.70 51.74 3.14
C SER A 256 11.13 52.23 3.02
#